data_e78c371ea627545a64b17f16afa5af83
#
_entry.id   e78c371ea627545a64b17f16afa5af83
#
_cell.length_a   1.000
_cell.length_b   1.000
_cell.length_c   1.000
_cell.angle_alpha   90.00
_cell.angle_beta   90.00
_cell.angle_gamma   90.00
#
_symmetry.space_group_name_H-M   'P 1'
#
loop_
_entity.id
_entity.type
_entity.pdbx_description
1 polymer ?
#
loop_
_entity_poly.entity_id
_entity_poly.type
_entity_poly.pdbx_seq_one_letter_code
_entity_poly.pdbx_strand_id
1 'polypeptide(L)'
;MNRELLMLVEAISREKNVERDVVLGAVESALAQATKKLYQGEVDIRVSVDRDSGNYETFRRWLVVPDDAGLQNPDAEELLMDARDRIPDIEVGEYIEEGVESVPIGRIGAMAAKQVILQKIRDAEREMLLNDFMSRGEKIFTGTVKRMDKGDIIVESGRVEGRLRRSEMIPKENLRSGDRVRAMIMEVDLTLRGAPIILSRSAPEFMIELFRQEVPEIEQGLLEIKTCARDPGSRAKIAVLSHDKRVDPIGTCVGVRGTRVNAVTNELAGERVDIVLWSEDPAQFVIGALAPANVSSIVVDEEKHAMDVVVDEENLAIAIGRGGQNVRLASDLTGWKINIMDAAESAQKQANETDTARKLFMEKLDVDEEIAEILISEGFNSLEEVAYVPLQEMLEIESFDEDTVNELRARAKDALLTMEIAREESVEEVSQDLRDLEGLTPELIAKLADGGVHTRDDLADLAIDELTDLTGQSEEDAKALIMKAREHWFAGQE
;
A
#
# COMPACT_ATOMS: atom_id res chain seq x y z
N MET A 1 32.08 -47.81 3.73
CA MET A 1 32.18 -47.02 2.49
C MET A 1 30.83 -47.05 1.81
N ASN A 2 30.07 -45.98 1.94
CA ASN A 2 28.73 -45.91 1.34
C ASN A 2 28.78 -45.39 -0.13
N ARG A 3 29.57 -46.08 -0.97
CA ARG A 3 29.66 -45.75 -2.43
C ARG A 3 28.31 -45.79 -3.10
N GLU A 4 27.37 -46.63 -2.62
CA GLU A 4 26.01 -46.71 -3.13
C GLU A 4 25.25 -45.39 -2.96
N LEU A 5 25.46 -44.68 -1.85
CA LEU A 5 24.85 -43.36 -1.61
C LEU A 5 25.34 -42.32 -2.61
N LEU A 6 26.67 -42.28 -2.82
CA LEU A 6 27.25 -41.31 -3.80
C LEU A 6 26.83 -41.62 -5.23
N MET A 7 26.72 -42.92 -5.60
CA MET A 7 26.19 -43.31 -6.92
C MET A 7 24.73 -42.91 -7.10
N LEU A 8 23.92 -43.06 -6.03
CA LEU A 8 22.52 -42.62 -6.06
C LEU A 8 22.42 -41.10 -6.20
N VAL A 9 23.22 -40.35 -5.45
CA VAL A 9 23.29 -38.88 -5.54
C VAL A 9 23.67 -38.44 -6.97
N GLU A 10 24.67 -39.06 -7.56
CA GLU A 10 25.14 -38.75 -8.91
C GLU A 10 24.10 -39.11 -9.98
N ALA A 11 23.43 -40.24 -9.84
CA ALA A 11 22.35 -40.64 -10.75
C ALA A 11 21.15 -39.65 -10.69
N ILE A 12 20.76 -39.23 -9.51
CA ILE A 12 19.66 -38.28 -9.30
C ILE A 12 20.06 -36.89 -9.81
N SER A 13 21.28 -36.43 -9.52
CA SER A 13 21.82 -35.15 -10.02
C SER A 13 21.75 -35.06 -11.55
N ARG A 14 22.18 -36.12 -12.24
CA ARG A 14 22.11 -36.20 -13.72
C ARG A 14 20.69 -36.31 -14.25
N GLU A 15 19.86 -37.15 -13.62
CA GLU A 15 18.44 -37.37 -14.06
C GLU A 15 17.61 -36.10 -13.93
N LYS A 16 17.85 -35.31 -12.87
CA LYS A 16 17.07 -34.14 -12.51
C LYS A 16 17.73 -32.82 -12.89
N ASN A 17 18.96 -32.86 -13.40
CA ASN A 17 19.76 -31.67 -13.74
C ASN A 17 19.88 -30.66 -12.59
N VAL A 18 20.14 -31.19 -11.38
CA VAL A 18 20.29 -30.43 -10.13
C VAL A 18 21.74 -30.62 -9.63
N GLU A 19 22.31 -29.59 -9.02
CA GLU A 19 23.67 -29.66 -8.48
C GLU A 19 23.80 -30.77 -7.43
N ARG A 20 24.96 -31.43 -7.43
CA ARG A 20 25.28 -32.55 -6.53
C ARG A 20 25.14 -32.17 -5.07
N ASP A 21 25.52 -30.95 -4.70
CA ASP A 21 25.45 -30.45 -3.33
C ASP A 21 24.01 -30.30 -2.83
N VAL A 22 23.07 -29.91 -3.69
CA VAL A 22 21.64 -29.83 -3.38
C VAL A 22 21.07 -31.23 -3.09
N VAL A 23 21.49 -32.22 -3.88
CA VAL A 23 21.06 -33.62 -3.67
C VAL A 23 21.64 -34.17 -2.37
N LEU A 24 22.91 -33.86 -2.06
CA LEU A 24 23.55 -34.23 -0.78
C LEU A 24 22.83 -33.61 0.42
N GLY A 25 22.55 -32.30 0.38
CA GLY A 25 21.77 -31.62 1.43
C GLY A 25 20.37 -32.19 1.61
N ALA A 26 19.73 -32.65 0.52
CA ALA A 26 18.46 -33.37 0.59
C ALA A 26 18.58 -34.73 1.30
N VAL A 27 19.67 -35.44 1.05
CA VAL A 27 19.98 -36.73 1.73
C VAL A 27 20.24 -36.48 3.22
N GLU A 28 21.05 -35.50 3.58
CA GLU A 28 21.32 -35.09 4.96
C GLU A 28 20.02 -34.76 5.71
N SER A 29 19.15 -33.94 5.11
CA SER A 29 17.83 -33.58 5.64
C SER A 29 16.93 -34.82 5.85
N ALA A 30 16.95 -35.73 4.89
CA ALA A 30 16.16 -36.97 4.96
C ALA A 30 16.60 -37.90 6.08
N LEU A 31 17.91 -38.04 6.24
CA LEU A 31 18.50 -38.84 7.34
C LEU A 31 18.24 -38.18 8.69
N ALA A 32 18.35 -36.87 8.79
CA ALA A 32 18.02 -36.10 9.98
C ALA A 32 16.56 -36.32 10.40
N GLN A 33 15.61 -36.22 9.46
CA GLN A 33 14.18 -36.44 9.71
C GLN A 33 13.89 -37.92 10.11
N ALA A 34 14.58 -38.89 9.50
CA ALA A 34 14.45 -40.28 9.85
C ALA A 34 14.96 -40.54 11.27
N THR A 35 16.07 -39.93 11.65
CA THR A 35 16.66 -40.03 13.01
C THR A 35 15.76 -39.30 14.02
N LYS A 36 15.23 -38.13 13.72
CA LYS A 36 14.31 -37.36 14.60
C LYS A 36 13.10 -38.18 15.02
N LYS A 37 12.57 -39.06 14.15
CA LYS A 37 11.42 -39.93 14.45
C LYS A 37 11.71 -41.03 15.49
N LEU A 38 12.96 -41.30 15.80
CA LEU A 38 13.35 -42.28 16.82
C LEU A 38 13.41 -41.70 18.22
N TYR A 39 13.45 -40.35 18.31
CA TYR A 39 13.44 -39.64 19.58
C TYR A 39 12.01 -39.29 19.99
N GLN A 40 11.72 -39.39 21.26
CA GLN A 40 10.48 -38.89 21.87
C GLN A 40 10.73 -37.42 22.22
N GLY A 41 10.14 -36.49 21.48
CA GLY A 41 10.30 -35.06 21.65
C GLY A 41 10.67 -34.31 20.36
N GLU A 42 10.70 -32.98 20.44
CA GLU A 42 11.05 -32.11 19.30
C GLU A 42 12.55 -31.83 19.26
N VAL A 43 13.36 -32.88 19.16
CA VAL A 43 14.84 -32.76 19.06
C VAL A 43 15.25 -32.16 17.73
N ASP A 44 16.36 -31.43 17.71
CA ASP A 44 16.99 -31.00 16.47
C ASP A 44 18.18 -31.87 16.11
N ILE A 45 18.17 -32.42 14.90
CA ILE A 45 19.16 -33.39 14.41
C ILE A 45 19.81 -32.84 13.13
N ARG A 46 21.12 -32.82 13.09
CA ARG A 46 21.92 -32.58 11.89
C ARG A 46 22.66 -33.83 11.46
N VAL A 47 22.64 -34.10 10.19
CA VAL A 47 23.45 -35.17 9.57
C VAL A 47 24.43 -34.53 8.62
N SER A 48 25.67 -34.95 8.66
CA SER A 48 26.73 -34.51 7.75
C SER A 48 27.21 -35.70 6.95
N VAL A 49 27.16 -35.61 5.62
CA VAL A 49 27.64 -36.63 4.68
C VAL A 49 28.98 -36.21 4.13
N ASP A 50 29.98 -37.08 4.33
CA ASP A 50 31.30 -36.89 3.70
C ASP A 50 31.20 -37.05 2.18
N ARG A 51 31.65 -36.02 1.47
CA ARG A 51 31.50 -35.89 0.01
C ARG A 51 32.32 -36.87 -0.81
N ASP A 52 33.37 -37.42 -0.23
CA ASP A 52 34.31 -38.30 -0.90
C ASP A 52 34.07 -39.79 -0.57
N SER A 53 33.76 -40.10 0.70
CA SER A 53 33.54 -41.47 1.15
C SER A 53 32.08 -41.89 1.16
N GLY A 54 31.15 -40.91 1.21
CA GLY A 54 29.71 -41.15 1.40
C GLY A 54 29.33 -41.64 2.80
N ASN A 55 30.25 -41.61 3.76
CA ASN A 55 29.94 -41.90 5.15
C ASN A 55 29.22 -40.68 5.74
N TYR A 56 28.40 -40.93 6.75
CA TYR A 56 27.68 -39.86 7.40
C TYR A 56 27.79 -39.97 8.93
N GLU A 57 27.79 -38.80 9.55
CA GLU A 57 27.79 -38.64 11.00
C GLU A 57 26.50 -37.90 11.40
N THR A 58 25.98 -38.22 12.55
CA THR A 58 24.73 -37.68 13.06
C THR A 58 24.99 -36.94 14.36
N PHE A 59 24.46 -35.70 14.43
CA PHE A 59 24.62 -34.82 15.57
C PHE A 59 23.22 -34.43 16.09
N ARG A 60 23.05 -34.51 17.41
CA ARG A 60 21.97 -33.80 18.09
C ARG A 60 22.47 -32.41 18.40
N ARG A 61 21.63 -31.40 18.20
CA ARG A 61 22.03 -30.00 18.39
C ARG A 61 20.98 -29.23 19.20
N TRP A 62 21.44 -28.26 19.95
CA TRP A 62 20.64 -27.31 20.70
C TRP A 62 21.00 -25.90 20.27
N LEU A 63 19.98 -25.10 19.96
CA LEU A 63 20.14 -23.69 19.66
C LEU A 63 20.36 -22.92 20.96
N VAL A 64 21.40 -22.11 21.04
CA VAL A 64 21.65 -21.25 22.20
C VAL A 64 20.73 -20.05 22.15
N VAL A 65 19.87 -19.93 23.16
CA VAL A 65 18.90 -18.81 23.28
C VAL A 65 19.29 -17.91 24.46
N PRO A 66 18.88 -16.61 24.43
CA PRO A 66 19.14 -15.68 25.53
C PRO A 66 18.47 -16.13 26.83
N ASP A 67 19.12 -15.87 27.98
CA ASP A 67 18.64 -16.29 29.29
C ASP A 67 17.31 -15.65 29.68
N ASP A 68 17.00 -14.46 29.16
CA ASP A 68 15.76 -13.71 29.38
C ASP A 68 14.57 -14.20 28.54
N ALA A 69 14.83 -14.86 27.41
CA ALA A 69 13.78 -15.38 26.53
C ALA A 69 13.14 -16.69 27.04
N GLY A 70 13.82 -17.42 27.91
CA GLY A 70 13.41 -18.76 28.39
C GLY A 70 13.45 -19.81 27.29
N LEU A 71 13.32 -21.07 27.67
CA LEU A 71 13.30 -22.21 26.73
C LEU A 71 11.88 -22.41 26.17
N GLN A 72 11.72 -22.26 24.85
CA GLN A 72 10.47 -22.61 24.15
C GLN A 72 10.42 -24.12 23.86
N ASN A 73 11.57 -24.71 23.52
CA ASN A 73 11.72 -26.14 23.28
C ASN A 73 12.94 -26.70 24.00
N PRO A 74 12.79 -27.26 25.24
CA PRO A 74 13.90 -27.78 26.02
C PRO A 74 14.67 -28.94 25.35
N ASP A 75 14.08 -29.60 24.36
CA ASP A 75 14.72 -30.70 23.63
C ASP A 75 15.68 -30.23 22.53
N ALA A 76 15.54 -28.97 22.06
CA ALA A 76 16.28 -28.39 20.94
C ALA A 76 16.91 -27.02 21.25
N GLU A 77 16.70 -26.47 22.46
CA GLU A 77 17.23 -25.17 22.89
C GLU A 77 18.02 -25.33 24.19
N GLU A 78 19.02 -24.49 24.42
CA GLU A 78 19.82 -24.41 25.65
C GLU A 78 20.05 -22.93 25.99
N LEU A 79 19.96 -22.57 27.28
CA LEU A 79 20.21 -21.20 27.72
C LEU A 79 21.68 -20.82 27.58
N LEU A 80 21.98 -19.56 27.29
CA LEU A 80 23.35 -19.08 27.10
C LEU A 80 24.23 -19.37 28.32
N MET A 81 23.68 -19.27 29.54
CA MET A 81 24.41 -19.52 30.77
C MET A 81 24.84 -21.00 30.89
N ASP A 82 23.94 -21.91 30.59
CA ASP A 82 24.22 -23.36 30.61
C ASP A 82 25.14 -23.77 29.42
N ALA A 83 24.95 -23.16 28.28
CA ALA A 83 25.75 -23.37 27.07
C ALA A 83 27.23 -22.97 27.27
N ARG A 84 27.51 -21.88 27.99
CA ARG A 84 28.86 -21.40 28.31
C ARG A 84 29.61 -22.30 29.31
N ASP A 85 28.91 -23.05 30.11
CA ASP A 85 29.55 -24.05 30.95
C ASP A 85 30.19 -25.20 30.16
N ARG A 86 29.65 -25.45 28.94
CA ARG A 86 30.19 -26.45 28.00
C ARG A 86 31.20 -25.86 27.03
N ILE A 87 30.91 -24.70 26.47
CA ILE A 87 31.70 -24.00 25.47
C ILE A 87 31.82 -22.52 25.87
N PRO A 88 32.94 -22.09 26.48
CA PRO A 88 33.06 -20.75 27.09
C PRO A 88 32.82 -19.56 26.15
N ASP A 89 33.13 -19.70 24.87
CA ASP A 89 33.08 -18.62 23.89
C ASP A 89 31.82 -18.65 22.99
N ILE A 90 30.82 -19.48 23.37
CA ILE A 90 29.59 -19.61 22.56
C ILE A 90 28.69 -18.37 22.66
N GLU A 91 28.09 -17.99 21.54
CA GLU A 91 27.20 -16.87 21.43
C GLU A 91 25.73 -17.30 21.19
N VAL A 92 24.80 -16.38 21.47
CA VAL A 92 23.39 -16.60 21.18
C VAL A 92 23.17 -16.78 19.68
N GLY A 93 22.43 -17.80 19.28
CA GLY A 93 22.16 -18.16 17.89
C GLY A 93 23.13 -19.23 17.35
N GLU A 94 24.16 -19.61 18.10
CA GLU A 94 25.02 -20.74 17.76
C GLU A 94 24.41 -22.05 18.25
N TYR A 95 24.98 -23.18 17.80
CA TYR A 95 24.51 -24.51 18.15
C TYR A 95 25.57 -25.28 18.95
N ILE A 96 25.13 -25.96 20.00
CA ILE A 96 25.89 -27.02 20.64
C ILE A 96 25.56 -28.32 19.91
N GLU A 97 26.58 -29.04 19.47
CA GLU A 97 26.42 -30.30 18.76
C GLU A 97 27.03 -31.46 19.56
N GLU A 98 26.28 -32.55 19.68
CA GLU A 98 26.74 -33.80 20.30
C GLU A 98 26.56 -34.95 19.31
N GLY A 99 27.63 -35.69 19.05
CA GLY A 99 27.60 -36.87 18.17
C GLY A 99 26.73 -37.96 18.74
N VAL A 100 25.78 -38.43 17.96
CA VAL A 100 24.89 -39.54 18.32
C VAL A 100 25.06 -40.70 17.36
N GLU A 101 24.69 -41.91 17.80
CA GLU A 101 24.80 -43.09 16.97
C GLU A 101 23.98 -42.95 15.67
N SER A 102 24.65 -43.08 14.54
CA SER A 102 24.02 -42.98 13.24
C SER A 102 23.15 -44.17 12.95
N VAL A 103 21.90 -43.91 12.61
CA VAL A 103 20.91 -44.98 12.35
C VAL A 103 21.19 -45.63 10.99
N PRO A 104 21.33 -46.97 10.93
CA PRO A 104 21.51 -47.62 9.64
C PRO A 104 20.27 -47.43 8.74
N ILE A 105 20.48 -47.13 7.47
CA ILE A 105 19.43 -46.89 6.48
C ILE A 105 18.68 -48.23 6.23
N GLY A 106 17.70 -48.53 7.09
CA GLY A 106 16.79 -49.65 6.90
C GLY A 106 15.70 -49.32 5.82
N ARG A 107 14.90 -50.32 5.42
CA ARG A 107 13.85 -50.18 4.39
C ARG A 107 12.87 -49.02 4.66
N ILE A 108 12.47 -48.79 5.90
CA ILE A 108 11.53 -47.73 6.29
C ILE A 108 12.23 -46.34 6.21
N GLY A 109 13.47 -46.26 6.67
CA GLY A 109 14.28 -45.05 6.55
C GLY A 109 14.59 -44.72 5.09
N ALA A 110 14.87 -45.72 4.23
CA ALA A 110 15.10 -45.53 2.82
C ALA A 110 13.87 -44.96 2.05
N MET A 111 12.66 -45.42 2.43
CA MET A 111 11.43 -44.87 1.80
C MET A 111 11.16 -43.44 2.26
N ALA A 112 11.30 -43.14 3.55
CA ALA A 112 11.15 -41.76 4.06
C ALA A 112 12.22 -40.83 3.49
N ALA A 113 13.47 -41.28 3.45
CA ALA A 113 14.58 -40.56 2.83
C ALA A 113 14.31 -40.26 1.35
N LYS A 114 13.88 -41.26 0.57
CA LYS A 114 13.51 -41.08 -0.83
C LYS A 114 12.42 -40.02 -1.00
N GLN A 115 11.40 -39.96 -0.15
CA GLN A 115 10.33 -38.98 -0.24
C GLN A 115 10.84 -37.58 0.06
N VAL A 116 11.68 -37.39 1.09
CA VAL A 116 12.28 -36.10 1.44
C VAL A 116 13.25 -35.63 0.36
N ILE A 117 14.08 -36.53 -0.16
CA ILE A 117 15.00 -36.23 -1.29
C ILE A 117 14.20 -35.74 -2.49
N LEU A 118 13.16 -36.47 -2.91
CA LEU A 118 12.32 -36.09 -4.04
C LEU A 118 11.59 -34.76 -3.79
N GLN A 119 11.23 -34.46 -2.54
CA GLN A 119 10.62 -33.19 -2.19
C GLN A 119 11.64 -32.04 -2.29
N LYS A 120 12.81 -32.17 -1.69
CA LYS A 120 13.88 -31.16 -1.76
C LYS A 120 14.36 -30.89 -3.17
N ILE A 121 14.49 -31.95 -4.00
CA ILE A 121 14.83 -31.79 -5.41
C ILE A 121 13.75 -31.02 -6.17
N ARG A 122 12.47 -31.32 -5.90
CA ARG A 122 11.37 -30.56 -6.51
C ARG A 122 11.38 -29.10 -6.10
N ASP A 123 11.68 -28.84 -4.83
CA ASP A 123 11.78 -27.46 -4.31
C ASP A 123 12.93 -26.71 -4.99
N ALA A 124 14.11 -27.34 -5.14
CA ALA A 124 15.26 -26.76 -5.82
C ALA A 124 15.04 -26.58 -7.35
N GLU A 125 14.45 -27.58 -8.03
CA GLU A 125 14.04 -27.45 -9.46
C GLU A 125 13.09 -26.27 -9.64
N ARG A 126 12.15 -26.09 -8.70
CA ARG A 126 11.18 -25.01 -8.72
C ARG A 126 11.83 -23.64 -8.51
N GLU A 127 12.72 -23.54 -7.56
CA GLU A 127 13.48 -22.31 -7.30
C GLU A 127 14.34 -21.92 -8.51
N MET A 128 15.04 -22.89 -9.11
CA MET A 128 15.83 -22.66 -10.32
C MET A 128 14.97 -22.17 -11.50
N LEU A 129 13.82 -22.81 -11.75
CA LEU A 129 12.88 -22.40 -12.81
C LEU A 129 12.30 -21.01 -12.56
N LEU A 130 12.04 -20.69 -11.30
CA LEU A 130 11.56 -19.37 -10.89
C LEU A 130 12.61 -18.29 -11.09
N ASN A 131 13.85 -18.56 -10.69
CA ASN A 131 14.98 -17.65 -10.89
C ASN A 131 15.25 -17.41 -12.39
N ASP A 132 15.19 -18.46 -13.22
CA ASP A 132 15.30 -18.31 -14.69
C ASP A 132 14.16 -17.46 -15.26
N PHE A 133 12.92 -17.68 -14.79
CA PHE A 133 11.76 -16.88 -15.19
C PHE A 133 11.94 -15.40 -14.78
N MET A 134 12.33 -15.14 -13.53
CA MET A 134 12.52 -13.78 -13.03
C MET A 134 13.69 -13.05 -13.69
N SER A 135 14.72 -13.79 -14.11
CA SER A 135 15.91 -13.21 -14.80
C SER A 135 15.57 -12.59 -16.15
N ARG A 136 14.44 -12.96 -16.75
CA ARG A 136 13.95 -12.40 -18.02
C ARG A 136 13.42 -10.97 -17.86
N GLY A 137 13.13 -10.54 -16.63
CA GLY A 137 12.62 -9.19 -16.34
C GLY A 137 11.20 -8.94 -16.87
N GLU A 138 10.46 -9.97 -17.23
CA GLU A 138 9.07 -9.85 -17.68
C GLU A 138 8.18 -9.42 -16.49
N LYS A 139 7.45 -8.33 -16.65
CA LYS A 139 6.51 -7.84 -15.63
C LYS A 139 5.13 -8.46 -15.77
N ILE A 140 4.76 -8.89 -16.98
CA ILE A 140 3.48 -9.53 -17.27
C ILE A 140 3.68 -11.05 -17.34
N PHE A 141 2.99 -11.74 -16.46
CA PHE A 141 2.88 -13.21 -16.50
C PHE A 141 1.82 -13.61 -17.54
N THR A 142 2.25 -14.36 -18.54
CA THR A 142 1.34 -14.90 -19.56
C THR A 142 1.28 -16.41 -19.43
N GLY A 143 0.07 -16.94 -19.21
CA GLY A 143 -0.12 -18.37 -19.03
C GLY A 143 -1.53 -18.83 -19.33
N THR A 144 -1.82 -20.07 -18.99
CA THR A 144 -3.15 -20.70 -19.08
C THR A 144 -3.69 -21.02 -17.70
N VAL A 145 -4.99 -20.84 -17.50
CA VAL A 145 -5.66 -21.24 -16.27
C VAL A 145 -5.58 -22.76 -16.11
N LYS A 146 -4.87 -23.22 -15.10
CA LYS A 146 -4.71 -24.63 -14.77
C LYS A 146 -5.88 -25.18 -13.97
N ARG A 147 -6.22 -24.50 -12.88
CA ARG A 147 -7.31 -24.87 -11.96
C ARG A 147 -7.78 -23.66 -11.16
N MET A 148 -8.94 -23.81 -10.56
CA MET A 148 -9.42 -22.92 -9.50
C MET A 148 -9.19 -23.58 -8.12
N ASP A 149 -8.70 -22.80 -7.16
CA ASP A 149 -8.42 -23.27 -5.80
C ASP A 149 -9.01 -22.26 -4.79
N LYS A 150 -10.09 -22.64 -4.11
CA LYS A 150 -10.80 -21.82 -3.10
C LYS A 150 -11.22 -20.42 -3.59
N GLY A 151 -11.48 -20.28 -4.88
CA GLY A 151 -11.85 -19.01 -5.51
C GLY A 151 -10.69 -18.27 -6.19
N ASP A 152 -9.46 -18.62 -5.88
CA ASP A 152 -8.27 -18.13 -6.57
C ASP A 152 -8.06 -18.91 -7.87
N ILE A 153 -7.39 -18.29 -8.83
CA ILE A 153 -7.04 -18.93 -10.09
C ILE A 153 -5.53 -19.22 -10.10
N ILE A 154 -5.19 -20.47 -10.41
CA ILE A 154 -3.82 -20.88 -10.65
C ILE A 154 -3.55 -20.85 -12.14
N VAL A 155 -2.62 -20.00 -12.54
CA VAL A 155 -2.18 -19.80 -13.93
C VAL A 155 -0.83 -20.48 -14.12
N GLU A 156 -0.65 -21.24 -15.19
CA GLU A 156 0.58 -21.94 -15.51
C GLU A 156 1.24 -21.35 -16.76
N SER A 157 2.52 -21.01 -16.64
CA SER A 157 3.38 -20.61 -17.75
C SER A 157 4.58 -21.56 -17.83
N GLY A 158 4.53 -22.51 -18.75
CA GLY A 158 5.51 -23.59 -18.84
C GLY A 158 5.49 -24.48 -17.60
N ARG A 159 6.50 -24.34 -16.72
CA ARG A 159 6.60 -25.09 -15.44
C ARG A 159 6.40 -24.21 -14.21
N VAL A 160 6.16 -22.92 -14.41
CA VAL A 160 5.99 -21.95 -13.31
C VAL A 160 4.50 -21.70 -13.12
N GLU A 161 4.05 -21.67 -11.87
CA GLU A 161 2.68 -21.38 -11.51
C GLU A 161 2.59 -20.02 -10.81
N GLY A 162 1.59 -19.23 -11.21
CA GLY A 162 1.20 -17.98 -10.56
C GLY A 162 -0.19 -18.08 -9.96
N ARG A 163 -0.42 -17.38 -8.85
CA ARG A 163 -1.71 -17.30 -8.16
C ARG A 163 -2.34 -15.94 -8.40
N LEU A 164 -3.49 -15.94 -9.05
CA LEU A 164 -4.37 -14.78 -9.18
C LEU A 164 -5.47 -14.88 -8.13
N ARG A 165 -5.39 -14.04 -7.09
CA ARG A 165 -6.39 -14.00 -6.01
C ARG A 165 -7.71 -13.47 -6.55
N ARG A 166 -8.82 -13.87 -5.92
CA ARG A 166 -10.14 -13.40 -6.30
C ARG A 166 -10.30 -11.87 -6.19
N SER A 167 -9.69 -11.24 -5.21
CA SER A 167 -9.64 -9.78 -5.04
C SER A 167 -8.91 -9.06 -6.16
N GLU A 168 -7.95 -9.75 -6.80
CA GLU A 168 -7.10 -9.23 -7.85
C GLU A 168 -7.61 -9.53 -9.28
N MET A 169 -8.79 -10.13 -9.38
CA MET A 169 -9.48 -10.37 -10.64
C MET A 169 -10.31 -9.16 -11.06
N ILE A 170 -10.51 -9.01 -12.36
CA ILE A 170 -11.46 -8.01 -12.87
C ILE A 170 -12.89 -8.49 -12.55
N PRO A 171 -13.75 -7.65 -11.88
CA PRO A 171 -15.06 -8.08 -11.34
C PRO A 171 -15.99 -8.69 -12.38
N LYS A 172 -15.95 -8.56 -13.58
CA LYS A 172 -16.88 -9.13 -14.58
C LYS A 172 -16.29 -10.26 -15.38
N GLU A 173 -15.05 -10.64 -15.07
CA GLU A 173 -14.31 -11.63 -15.82
C GLU A 173 -14.67 -13.04 -15.35
N ASN A 174 -14.90 -13.91 -16.30
CA ASN A 174 -15.24 -15.31 -16.01
C ASN A 174 -14.18 -16.23 -16.65
N LEU A 175 -13.07 -16.36 -15.95
CA LEU A 175 -11.93 -17.20 -16.39
C LEU A 175 -12.22 -18.67 -16.08
N ARG A 176 -11.97 -19.54 -17.07
CA ARG A 176 -12.16 -20.99 -16.96
C ARG A 176 -10.85 -21.73 -17.17
N SER A 177 -10.78 -22.97 -16.69
CA SER A 177 -9.63 -23.82 -16.96
C SER A 177 -9.39 -23.95 -18.47
N GLY A 178 -8.16 -23.72 -18.90
CA GLY A 178 -7.74 -23.68 -20.30
C GLY A 178 -7.73 -22.28 -20.93
N ASP A 179 -8.32 -21.27 -20.31
CA ASP A 179 -8.29 -19.90 -20.83
C ASP A 179 -6.89 -19.31 -20.71
N ARG A 180 -6.51 -18.51 -21.71
CA ARG A 180 -5.26 -17.78 -21.69
C ARG A 180 -5.43 -16.51 -20.86
N VAL A 181 -4.51 -16.25 -19.95
CA VAL A 181 -4.54 -15.10 -19.02
C VAL A 181 -3.20 -14.40 -19.05
N ARG A 182 -3.27 -13.07 -19.05
CA ARG A 182 -2.14 -12.17 -18.80
C ARG A 182 -2.42 -11.44 -17.50
N ALA A 183 -1.42 -11.31 -16.64
CA ALA A 183 -1.56 -10.62 -15.36
C ALA A 183 -0.24 -9.98 -14.95
N MET A 184 -0.30 -8.92 -14.16
CA MET A 184 0.87 -8.28 -13.57
C MET A 184 1.47 -9.17 -12.49
N ILE A 185 2.79 -9.30 -12.46
CA ILE A 185 3.52 -9.91 -11.35
C ILE A 185 3.66 -8.87 -10.26
N MET A 186 3.02 -9.12 -9.12
CA MET A 186 3.08 -8.21 -7.95
C MET A 186 4.23 -8.58 -7.02
N GLU A 187 4.30 -9.85 -6.67
CA GLU A 187 5.24 -10.36 -5.68
C GLU A 187 5.61 -11.81 -5.98
N VAL A 188 6.76 -12.22 -5.49
CA VAL A 188 7.20 -13.62 -5.52
C VAL A 188 7.42 -14.10 -4.10
N ASP A 189 6.52 -14.96 -3.62
CA ASP A 189 6.57 -15.54 -2.29
C ASP A 189 6.99 -17.02 -2.35
N LEU A 190 8.26 -17.27 -2.03
CA LEU A 190 8.85 -18.62 -2.01
C LEU A 190 8.32 -19.49 -0.87
N THR A 191 7.71 -18.90 0.15
CA THR A 191 7.17 -19.66 1.30
C THR A 191 5.88 -20.37 0.95
N LEU A 192 5.16 -19.90 -0.07
CA LEU A 192 3.91 -20.48 -0.52
C LEU A 192 4.14 -21.85 -1.17
N ARG A 193 3.50 -22.86 -0.61
CA ARG A 193 3.44 -24.20 -1.23
C ARG A 193 2.48 -24.14 -2.42
N GLY A 194 2.99 -24.29 -3.65
CA GLY A 194 2.20 -24.29 -4.88
C GLY A 194 2.60 -23.17 -5.84
N ALA A 195 1.79 -22.16 -6.05
CA ALA A 195 2.05 -21.04 -6.94
C ALA A 195 2.74 -19.88 -6.23
N PRO A 196 4.07 -19.67 -6.40
CA PRO A 196 4.83 -18.66 -5.66
C PRO A 196 4.67 -17.23 -6.19
N ILE A 197 4.23 -17.07 -7.44
CA ILE A 197 4.07 -15.77 -8.06
C ILE A 197 2.66 -15.25 -7.78
N ILE A 198 2.57 -14.12 -7.11
CA ILE A 198 1.30 -13.43 -6.88
C ILE A 198 1.02 -12.53 -8.07
N LEU A 199 -0.17 -12.70 -8.62
CA LEU A 199 -0.62 -12.03 -9.83
C LEU A 199 -1.77 -11.06 -9.53
N SER A 200 -1.83 -9.96 -10.28
CA SER A 200 -2.96 -9.02 -10.28
C SER A 200 -3.39 -8.67 -11.71
N ARG A 201 -4.70 -8.54 -11.90
CA ARG A 201 -5.33 -7.97 -13.10
C ARG A 201 -6.03 -6.65 -12.78
N SER A 202 -6.20 -6.35 -11.49
CA SER A 202 -6.82 -5.10 -10.99
C SER A 202 -5.81 -3.97 -10.81
N ALA A 203 -4.53 -4.26 -10.59
CA ALA A 203 -3.48 -3.28 -10.34
C ALA A 203 -3.32 -2.24 -11.48
N PRO A 204 -3.13 -0.94 -11.16
CA PRO A 204 -2.86 0.10 -12.17
C PRO A 204 -1.65 -0.19 -13.04
N GLU A 205 -0.61 -0.79 -12.47
CA GLU A 205 0.64 -1.14 -13.15
C GLU A 205 0.40 -2.13 -14.30
N PHE A 206 -0.63 -2.97 -14.20
CA PHE A 206 -1.00 -3.88 -15.28
C PHE A 206 -1.42 -3.11 -16.53
N MET A 207 -2.24 -2.07 -16.38
CA MET A 207 -2.66 -1.23 -17.49
C MET A 207 -1.46 -0.47 -18.09
N ILE A 208 -0.59 0.09 -17.25
CA ILE A 208 0.61 0.81 -17.70
C ILE A 208 1.50 -0.10 -18.55
N GLU A 209 1.70 -1.35 -18.10
CA GLU A 209 2.54 -2.30 -18.82
C GLU A 209 1.89 -2.80 -20.12
N LEU A 210 0.55 -2.91 -20.17
CA LEU A 210 -0.18 -3.19 -21.41
C LEU A 210 0.00 -2.05 -22.42
N PHE A 211 -0.12 -0.79 -22.00
CA PHE A 211 0.14 0.34 -22.88
C PHE A 211 1.59 0.38 -23.36
N ARG A 212 2.56 0.03 -22.51
CA ARG A 212 3.98 -0.04 -22.90
C ARG A 212 4.20 -1.05 -24.02
N GLN A 213 3.49 -2.17 -23.99
CA GLN A 213 3.58 -3.19 -25.05
C GLN A 213 2.87 -2.78 -26.35
N GLU A 214 1.73 -2.06 -26.25
CA GLU A 214 0.95 -1.65 -27.42
C GLU A 214 1.43 -0.33 -28.05
N VAL A 215 2.18 0.50 -27.31
CA VAL A 215 2.65 1.84 -27.72
C VAL A 215 4.18 1.87 -27.68
N PRO A 216 4.87 1.51 -28.77
CA PRO A 216 6.34 1.45 -28.81
C PRO A 216 7.03 2.78 -28.47
N GLU A 217 6.35 3.90 -28.67
CA GLU A 217 6.83 5.24 -28.35
C GLU A 217 7.08 5.43 -26.84
N ILE A 218 6.40 4.65 -25.99
CA ILE A 218 6.64 4.64 -24.54
C ILE A 218 7.97 3.93 -24.25
N GLU A 219 8.23 2.79 -24.89
CA GLU A 219 9.48 2.05 -24.71
C GLU A 219 10.69 2.86 -25.25
N GLN A 220 10.49 3.64 -26.32
CA GLN A 220 11.49 4.53 -26.89
C GLN A 220 11.76 5.78 -26.06
N GLY A 221 10.99 6.02 -24.98
CA GLY A 221 11.12 7.19 -24.12
C GLY A 221 10.59 8.49 -24.72
N LEU A 222 9.82 8.43 -25.83
CA LEU A 222 9.16 9.59 -26.42
C LEU A 222 7.90 9.98 -25.67
N LEU A 223 7.21 9.00 -25.11
CA LEU A 223 6.03 9.13 -24.25
C LEU A 223 6.27 8.50 -22.89
N GLU A 224 5.66 9.07 -21.87
CA GLU A 224 5.69 8.55 -20.51
C GLU A 224 4.30 8.53 -19.91
N ILE A 225 3.89 7.41 -19.30
CA ILE A 225 2.68 7.37 -18.49
C ILE A 225 3.08 7.73 -17.07
N LYS A 226 2.58 8.87 -16.57
CA LYS A 226 2.89 9.40 -15.24
C LYS A 226 2.09 8.74 -14.14
N THR A 227 0.79 8.64 -14.34
CA THR A 227 -0.14 8.08 -13.36
C THR A 227 -1.26 7.31 -14.05
N CYS A 228 -1.91 6.42 -13.31
CA CYS A 228 -3.04 5.65 -13.76
C CYS A 228 -4.02 5.44 -12.61
N ALA A 229 -5.29 5.80 -12.82
CA ALA A 229 -6.39 5.52 -11.90
C ALA A 229 -7.36 4.54 -12.55
N ARG A 230 -7.78 3.50 -11.81
CA ARG A 230 -8.61 2.42 -12.34
C ARG A 230 -9.78 2.09 -11.46
N ASP A 231 -10.90 1.85 -12.13
CA ASP A 231 -12.05 1.12 -11.60
C ASP A 231 -12.17 -0.18 -12.41
N PRO A 232 -11.56 -1.28 -11.94
CA PRO A 232 -11.32 -2.48 -12.73
C PRO A 232 -12.59 -3.04 -13.37
N GLY A 233 -12.54 -3.27 -14.69
CA GLY A 233 -13.68 -3.78 -15.48
C GLY A 233 -14.76 -2.74 -15.79
N SER A 234 -14.58 -1.48 -15.42
CA SER A 234 -15.50 -0.39 -15.69
C SER A 234 -14.84 0.73 -16.48
N ARG A 235 -14.01 1.51 -15.85
CA ARG A 235 -13.34 2.67 -16.47
C ARG A 235 -11.99 2.95 -15.82
N ALA A 236 -11.08 3.53 -16.60
CA ALA A 236 -9.79 3.99 -16.10
C ALA A 236 -9.39 5.30 -16.76
N LYS A 237 -8.46 5.99 -16.13
CA LYS A 237 -7.80 7.18 -16.67
C LYS A 237 -6.30 6.99 -16.59
N ILE A 238 -5.58 7.37 -17.67
CA ILE A 238 -4.11 7.39 -17.70
C ILE A 238 -3.63 8.80 -18.03
N ALA A 239 -2.61 9.28 -17.33
CA ALA A 239 -1.97 10.55 -17.60
C ALA A 239 -0.70 10.32 -18.41
N VAL A 240 -0.62 10.94 -19.58
CA VAL A 240 0.49 10.74 -20.53
C VAL A 240 1.22 12.07 -20.78
N LEU A 241 2.55 12.02 -20.67
CA LEU A 241 3.45 13.12 -20.99
C LEU A 241 4.20 12.80 -22.30
N SER A 242 4.32 13.78 -23.19
CA SER A 242 5.22 13.69 -24.34
C SER A 242 6.52 14.47 -24.09
N HIS A 243 7.65 13.82 -24.29
CA HIS A 243 8.96 14.45 -24.24
C HIS A 243 9.36 15.10 -25.59
N ASP A 244 8.67 14.74 -26.69
CA ASP A 244 8.85 15.36 -28.01
C ASP A 244 7.58 16.13 -28.41
N LYS A 245 7.67 17.44 -28.56
CA LYS A 245 6.54 18.33 -28.95
C LYS A 245 5.89 17.97 -30.30
N ARG A 246 6.54 17.15 -31.12
CA ARG A 246 6.01 16.71 -32.42
C ARG A 246 5.12 15.48 -32.31
N VAL A 247 5.13 14.81 -31.17
CA VAL A 247 4.34 13.59 -30.91
C VAL A 247 3.09 13.99 -30.14
N ASP A 248 1.92 13.74 -30.72
CA ASP A 248 0.64 13.86 -30.01
C ASP A 248 0.49 12.67 -29.05
N PRO A 249 0.53 12.89 -27.72
CA PRO A 249 0.50 11.80 -26.75
C PRO A 249 -0.85 11.07 -26.76
N ILE A 250 -1.95 11.79 -26.90
CA ILE A 250 -3.29 11.19 -26.88
C ILE A 250 -3.51 10.37 -28.16
N GLY A 251 -3.28 10.97 -29.32
CA GLY A 251 -3.44 10.31 -30.62
C GLY A 251 -2.55 9.07 -30.77
N THR A 252 -1.32 9.13 -30.26
CA THR A 252 -0.36 8.02 -30.28
C THR A 252 -0.83 6.85 -29.41
N CYS A 253 -1.34 7.09 -28.22
CA CYS A 253 -1.88 6.05 -27.34
C CYS A 253 -3.20 5.47 -27.85
N VAL A 254 -4.05 6.30 -28.47
CA VAL A 254 -5.29 5.82 -29.09
C VAL A 254 -4.97 4.93 -30.32
N GLY A 255 -4.02 5.35 -31.13
CA GLY A 255 -3.65 4.68 -32.35
C GLY A 255 -4.66 4.88 -33.49
N VAL A 256 -4.31 4.39 -34.68
CA VAL A 256 -5.17 4.55 -35.87
C VAL A 256 -6.52 3.87 -35.64
N ARG A 257 -7.61 4.65 -35.70
CA ARG A 257 -8.99 4.19 -35.43
C ARG A 257 -9.15 3.50 -34.07
N GLY A 258 -8.34 3.86 -33.08
CA GLY A 258 -8.42 3.31 -31.73
C GLY A 258 -7.81 1.91 -31.56
N THR A 259 -7.01 1.44 -32.51
CA THR A 259 -6.50 0.06 -32.48
C THR A 259 -5.71 -0.26 -31.21
N ARG A 260 -4.86 0.66 -30.74
CA ARG A 260 -4.00 0.44 -29.56
C ARG A 260 -4.81 0.45 -28.26
N VAL A 261 -5.62 1.50 -28.05
CA VAL A 261 -6.47 1.57 -26.85
C VAL A 261 -7.50 0.46 -26.80
N ASN A 262 -8.04 0.02 -27.95
CA ASN A 262 -8.98 -1.11 -28.00
C ASN A 262 -8.30 -2.45 -27.68
N ALA A 263 -7.02 -2.64 -28.03
CA ALA A 263 -6.26 -3.83 -27.65
C ALA A 263 -6.16 -3.93 -26.12
N VAL A 264 -5.83 -2.82 -25.46
CA VAL A 264 -5.78 -2.75 -23.97
C VAL A 264 -7.18 -2.95 -23.38
N THR A 265 -8.20 -2.24 -23.88
CA THR A 265 -9.59 -2.38 -23.43
C THR A 265 -10.09 -3.82 -23.52
N ASN A 266 -9.80 -4.52 -24.60
CA ASN A 266 -10.20 -5.91 -24.78
C ASN A 266 -9.49 -6.86 -23.81
N GLU A 267 -8.21 -6.64 -23.53
CA GLU A 267 -7.47 -7.41 -22.53
C GLU A 267 -8.06 -7.22 -21.13
N LEU A 268 -8.57 -6.02 -20.82
CA LEU A 268 -9.14 -5.64 -19.53
C LEU A 268 -10.66 -5.84 -19.45
N ALA A 269 -11.19 -6.86 -20.14
CA ALA A 269 -12.60 -7.23 -20.11
C ALA A 269 -13.58 -6.10 -20.48
N GLY A 270 -13.17 -5.19 -21.36
CA GLY A 270 -14.00 -4.08 -21.85
C GLY A 270 -13.91 -2.81 -21.00
N GLU A 271 -12.92 -2.68 -20.13
CA GLU A 271 -12.65 -1.46 -19.34
C GLU A 271 -12.34 -0.29 -20.26
N ARG A 272 -13.12 0.79 -20.14
CA ARG A 272 -12.91 2.00 -20.94
C ARG A 272 -11.74 2.79 -20.42
N VAL A 273 -10.85 3.23 -21.31
CA VAL A 273 -9.67 4.01 -20.93
C VAL A 273 -9.76 5.42 -21.49
N ASP A 274 -9.75 6.41 -20.60
CA ASP A 274 -9.61 7.83 -20.93
C ASP A 274 -8.12 8.19 -20.88
N ILE A 275 -7.61 8.80 -21.94
CA ILE A 275 -6.22 9.24 -22.03
C ILE A 275 -6.20 10.75 -21.76
N VAL A 276 -5.50 11.15 -20.71
CA VAL A 276 -5.39 12.53 -20.21
C VAL A 276 -3.98 13.05 -20.47
N LEU A 277 -3.88 14.29 -20.91
CA LEU A 277 -2.57 14.96 -21.00
C LEU A 277 -2.11 15.33 -19.60
N TRP A 278 -0.91 14.87 -19.24
CA TRP A 278 -0.30 15.28 -17.98
C TRP A 278 0.22 16.72 -18.07
N SER A 279 0.05 17.49 -17.01
CA SER A 279 0.53 18.87 -16.88
C SER A 279 1.21 19.08 -15.53
N GLU A 280 2.24 19.94 -15.50
CA GLU A 280 2.85 20.42 -14.25
C GLU A 280 1.93 21.37 -13.49
N ASP A 281 1.05 22.09 -14.20
CA ASP A 281 0.00 22.89 -13.60
C ASP A 281 -1.14 21.98 -13.11
N PRO A 282 -1.36 21.88 -11.79
CA PRO A 282 -2.38 21.02 -11.23
C PRO A 282 -3.79 21.35 -11.69
N ALA A 283 -4.11 22.64 -11.87
CA ALA A 283 -5.43 23.09 -12.34
C ALA A 283 -5.69 22.60 -13.77
N GLN A 284 -4.72 22.78 -14.67
CA GLN A 284 -4.82 22.27 -16.03
C GLN A 284 -4.93 20.75 -16.09
N PHE A 285 -4.21 20.06 -15.20
CA PHE A 285 -4.27 18.60 -15.13
C PHE A 285 -5.64 18.10 -14.66
N VAL A 286 -6.23 18.74 -13.64
CA VAL A 286 -7.60 18.41 -13.16
C VAL A 286 -8.64 18.71 -14.23
N ILE A 287 -8.55 19.84 -14.94
CA ILE A 287 -9.44 20.16 -16.07
C ILE A 287 -9.39 19.04 -17.12
N GLY A 288 -8.18 18.64 -17.50
CA GLY A 288 -8.00 17.53 -18.45
C GLY A 288 -8.55 16.21 -17.94
N ALA A 289 -8.37 15.91 -16.65
CA ALA A 289 -8.83 14.69 -16.01
C ALA A 289 -10.36 14.59 -15.92
N LEU A 290 -11.07 15.70 -15.84
CA LEU A 290 -12.54 15.74 -15.78
C LEU A 290 -13.21 15.60 -17.15
N ALA A 291 -12.44 15.62 -18.24
CA ALA A 291 -13.01 15.42 -19.57
C ALA A 291 -13.95 14.17 -19.59
N PRO A 292 -15.09 14.23 -20.35
CA PRO A 292 -15.49 15.24 -21.35
C PRO A 292 -16.28 16.44 -20.80
N ALA A 293 -16.35 16.63 -19.48
CA ALA A 293 -17.03 17.78 -18.89
C ALA A 293 -16.23 19.07 -19.16
N ASN A 294 -16.95 20.16 -19.45
CA ASN A 294 -16.36 21.49 -19.57
C ASN A 294 -16.33 22.16 -18.19
N VAL A 295 -15.17 22.63 -17.80
CA VAL A 295 -14.95 23.36 -16.55
C VAL A 295 -15.03 24.86 -16.83
N SER A 296 -15.85 25.58 -16.05
CA SER A 296 -16.04 27.04 -16.19
C SER A 296 -14.99 27.81 -15.40
N SER A 297 -14.73 27.39 -14.15
CA SER A 297 -13.67 27.95 -13.32
C SER A 297 -13.17 26.91 -12.31
N ILE A 298 -11.97 27.15 -11.75
CA ILE A 298 -11.36 26.30 -10.75
C ILE A 298 -10.71 27.18 -9.67
N VAL A 299 -10.92 26.82 -8.42
CA VAL A 299 -10.28 27.44 -7.27
C VAL A 299 -9.41 26.39 -6.61
N VAL A 300 -8.14 26.73 -6.42
CA VAL A 300 -7.13 25.82 -5.84
C VAL A 300 -6.92 26.19 -4.38
N ASP A 301 -7.10 25.24 -3.49
CA ASP A 301 -6.77 25.31 -2.07
C ASP A 301 -5.55 24.42 -1.81
N GLU A 302 -4.37 25.04 -1.78
CA GLU A 302 -3.11 24.32 -1.59
C GLU A 302 -2.97 23.75 -0.17
N GLU A 303 -3.51 24.43 0.83
CA GLU A 303 -3.41 24.00 2.22
C GLU A 303 -4.18 22.70 2.47
N LYS A 304 -5.40 22.61 1.93
CA LYS A 304 -6.24 21.40 2.04
C LYS A 304 -5.97 20.39 0.95
N HIS A 305 -5.05 20.68 0.02
CA HIS A 305 -4.77 19.89 -1.18
C HIS A 305 -6.07 19.54 -1.95
N ALA A 306 -6.94 20.55 -2.09
CA ALA A 306 -8.27 20.42 -2.66
C ALA A 306 -8.50 21.43 -3.78
N MET A 307 -9.39 21.10 -4.70
CA MET A 307 -9.80 21.98 -5.77
C MET A 307 -11.31 22.03 -5.86
N ASP A 308 -11.86 23.24 -5.87
CA ASP A 308 -13.27 23.50 -6.15
C ASP A 308 -13.43 23.78 -7.64
N VAL A 309 -14.14 22.92 -8.31
CA VAL A 309 -14.33 22.96 -9.76
C VAL A 309 -15.76 23.36 -10.06
N VAL A 310 -15.92 24.51 -10.68
CA VAL A 310 -17.22 25.04 -11.09
C VAL A 310 -17.52 24.62 -12.53
N VAL A 311 -18.66 24.02 -12.73
CA VAL A 311 -19.14 23.57 -14.03
C VAL A 311 -20.55 24.12 -14.28
N ASP A 312 -20.93 24.22 -15.57
CA ASP A 312 -22.31 24.55 -15.92
C ASP A 312 -23.26 23.42 -15.52
N GLU A 313 -24.51 23.73 -15.21
CA GLU A 313 -25.55 22.77 -14.79
C GLU A 313 -25.65 21.55 -15.74
N GLU A 314 -25.51 21.78 -17.05
CA GLU A 314 -25.49 20.71 -18.06
C GLU A 314 -24.30 19.77 -17.95
N ASN A 315 -23.16 20.27 -17.46
CA ASN A 315 -21.91 19.53 -17.30
C ASN A 315 -21.77 18.85 -15.91
N LEU A 316 -22.56 19.25 -14.92
CA LEU A 316 -22.48 18.77 -13.54
C LEU A 316 -22.58 17.24 -13.47
N ALA A 317 -23.62 16.66 -14.08
CA ALA A 317 -23.81 15.22 -14.12
C ALA A 317 -22.69 14.47 -14.87
N ILE A 318 -22.08 15.10 -15.88
CA ILE A 318 -20.98 14.54 -16.69
C ILE A 318 -19.70 14.58 -15.87
N ALA A 319 -19.42 15.69 -15.19
CA ALA A 319 -18.23 15.88 -14.36
C ALA A 319 -18.19 14.90 -13.19
N ILE A 320 -19.31 14.74 -12.49
CA ILE A 320 -19.45 13.76 -11.40
C ILE A 320 -19.39 12.34 -11.96
N GLY A 321 -20.10 12.09 -13.06
CA GLY A 321 -20.23 10.76 -13.64
C GLY A 321 -21.17 9.85 -12.84
N ARG A 322 -21.42 8.65 -13.37
CA ARG A 322 -22.32 7.67 -12.72
C ARG A 322 -21.76 7.22 -11.37
N GLY A 323 -22.46 7.51 -10.28
CA GLY A 323 -22.04 7.17 -8.93
C GLY A 323 -20.69 7.80 -8.51
N GLY A 324 -20.40 9.01 -9.02
CA GLY A 324 -19.15 9.71 -8.71
C GLY A 324 -17.90 9.15 -9.40
N GLN A 325 -18.06 8.23 -10.36
CA GLN A 325 -16.92 7.54 -10.97
C GLN A 325 -15.93 8.48 -11.66
N ASN A 326 -16.42 9.51 -12.38
CA ASN A 326 -15.54 10.39 -13.14
C ASN A 326 -14.70 11.28 -12.22
N VAL A 327 -15.33 11.89 -11.21
CA VAL A 327 -14.63 12.74 -10.23
C VAL A 327 -13.66 11.92 -9.37
N ARG A 328 -14.06 10.72 -8.91
CA ARG A 328 -13.19 9.84 -8.14
C ARG A 328 -11.94 9.45 -8.92
N LEU A 329 -12.11 8.97 -10.17
CA LEU A 329 -10.97 8.64 -11.02
C LEU A 329 -10.09 9.85 -11.34
N ALA A 330 -10.66 11.05 -11.49
CA ALA A 330 -9.89 12.28 -11.68
C ALA A 330 -9.10 12.63 -10.40
N SER A 331 -9.72 12.49 -9.23
CA SER A 331 -9.07 12.68 -7.93
C SER A 331 -7.93 11.70 -7.72
N ASP A 332 -8.17 10.40 -7.94
CA ASP A 332 -7.15 9.35 -7.82
C ASP A 332 -5.98 9.55 -8.81
N LEU A 333 -6.29 10.03 -10.04
CA LEU A 333 -5.29 10.27 -11.07
C LEU A 333 -4.38 11.45 -10.75
N THR A 334 -4.97 12.53 -10.24
CA THR A 334 -4.28 13.80 -10.00
C THR A 334 -3.70 13.93 -8.60
N GLY A 335 -4.21 13.15 -7.65
CA GLY A 335 -3.87 13.22 -6.23
C GLY A 335 -4.54 14.35 -5.48
N TRP A 336 -5.40 15.16 -6.14
CA TRP A 336 -6.12 16.27 -5.54
C TRP A 336 -7.54 15.88 -5.14
N LYS A 337 -8.01 16.38 -4.01
CA LYS A 337 -9.41 16.27 -3.64
C LYS A 337 -10.23 17.23 -4.51
N ILE A 338 -11.11 16.70 -5.34
CA ILE A 338 -11.89 17.49 -6.30
C ILE A 338 -13.33 17.60 -5.82
N ASN A 339 -13.78 18.83 -5.57
CA ASN A 339 -15.17 19.14 -5.26
C ASN A 339 -15.81 19.76 -6.51
N ILE A 340 -16.88 19.18 -7.00
CA ILE A 340 -17.59 19.67 -8.17
C ILE A 340 -18.85 20.36 -7.73
N MET A 341 -19.08 21.57 -8.22
CA MET A 341 -20.24 22.38 -7.88
C MET A 341 -20.72 23.18 -9.10
N ASP A 342 -21.98 23.61 -9.06
CA ASP A 342 -22.46 24.55 -10.02
C ASP A 342 -22.16 26.03 -9.63
N ALA A 343 -22.47 26.99 -10.52
CA ALA A 343 -22.21 28.39 -10.27
C ALA A 343 -23.02 28.94 -9.06
N ALA A 344 -24.20 28.39 -8.78
CA ALA A 344 -25.04 28.82 -7.66
C ALA A 344 -24.48 28.32 -6.34
N GLU A 345 -24.08 27.05 -6.29
CA GLU A 345 -23.40 26.44 -5.13
C GLU A 345 -22.07 27.13 -4.82
N SER A 346 -21.28 27.45 -5.86
CA SER A 346 -20.02 28.21 -5.71
C SER A 346 -20.26 29.61 -5.14
N ALA A 347 -21.23 30.33 -5.66
CA ALA A 347 -21.61 31.65 -5.14
C ALA A 347 -22.09 31.58 -3.68
N GLN A 348 -22.88 30.56 -3.34
CA GLN A 348 -23.34 30.35 -1.96
C GLN A 348 -22.17 30.00 -1.02
N LYS A 349 -21.23 29.16 -1.46
CA LYS A 349 -20.03 28.81 -0.70
C LYS A 349 -19.18 30.05 -0.43
N GLN A 350 -18.90 30.84 -1.48
CA GLN A 350 -18.16 32.11 -1.35
C GLN A 350 -18.87 33.09 -0.41
N ALA A 351 -20.19 33.23 -0.51
CA ALA A 351 -20.98 34.06 0.40
C ALA A 351 -20.88 33.61 1.86
N ASN A 352 -20.92 32.29 2.11
CA ASN A 352 -20.76 31.73 3.43
C ASN A 352 -19.35 31.93 3.99
N GLU A 353 -18.30 31.73 3.17
CA GLU A 353 -16.90 31.96 3.52
C GLU A 353 -16.66 33.46 3.85
N THR A 354 -17.18 34.37 3.02
CA THR A 354 -17.14 35.82 3.26
C THR A 354 -17.84 36.18 4.57
N ASP A 355 -19.01 35.62 4.83
CA ASP A 355 -19.77 35.89 6.05
C ASP A 355 -19.07 35.36 7.30
N THR A 356 -18.40 34.20 7.18
CA THR A 356 -17.60 33.60 8.25
C THR A 356 -16.35 34.43 8.52
N ALA A 357 -15.61 34.83 7.48
CA ALA A 357 -14.44 35.71 7.60
C ALA A 357 -14.82 37.07 8.20
N ARG A 358 -15.95 37.65 7.78
CA ARG A 358 -16.47 38.89 8.36
C ARG A 358 -16.73 38.77 9.85
N LYS A 359 -17.42 37.73 10.27
CA LYS A 359 -17.68 37.47 11.70
C LYS A 359 -16.40 37.26 12.49
N LEU A 360 -15.44 36.52 11.91
CA LEU A 360 -14.14 36.26 12.52
C LEU A 360 -13.38 37.58 12.74
N PHE A 361 -13.31 38.46 11.73
CA PHE A 361 -12.63 39.75 11.85
C PHE A 361 -13.32 40.66 12.84
N MET A 362 -14.65 40.80 12.78
CA MET A 362 -15.40 41.62 13.73
C MET A 362 -15.22 41.13 15.19
N GLU A 363 -15.24 39.82 15.44
CA GLU A 363 -15.13 39.24 16.76
C GLU A 363 -13.71 39.25 17.32
N LYS A 364 -12.72 38.87 16.49
CA LYS A 364 -11.33 38.64 16.94
C LYS A 364 -10.43 39.85 16.75
N LEU A 365 -10.68 40.69 15.76
CA LEU A 365 -9.92 41.96 15.59
C LEU A 365 -10.61 43.17 16.21
N ASP A 366 -11.84 43.02 16.71
CA ASP A 366 -12.66 44.11 17.28
C ASP A 366 -12.76 45.30 16.30
N VAL A 367 -13.10 44.99 15.04
CA VAL A 367 -13.29 45.97 13.96
C VAL A 367 -14.76 46.07 13.58
N ASP A 368 -15.13 47.21 13.01
CA ASP A 368 -16.47 47.39 12.47
C ASP A 368 -16.64 46.64 11.11
N GLU A 369 -17.90 46.51 10.67
CA GLU A 369 -18.25 45.79 9.45
C GLU A 369 -17.56 46.39 8.20
N GLU A 370 -17.37 47.71 8.17
CA GLU A 370 -16.74 48.41 7.06
C GLU A 370 -15.27 48.00 6.88
N ILE A 371 -14.51 47.95 7.95
CA ILE A 371 -13.10 47.51 7.93
C ILE A 371 -13.01 46.02 7.60
N ALA A 372 -13.89 45.17 8.14
CA ALA A 372 -13.94 43.76 7.82
C ALA A 372 -14.23 43.53 6.32
N GLU A 373 -15.17 44.29 5.72
CA GLU A 373 -15.47 44.19 4.30
C GLU A 373 -14.31 44.67 3.41
N ILE A 374 -13.57 45.70 3.82
CA ILE A 374 -12.36 46.16 3.11
C ILE A 374 -11.32 45.03 3.11
N LEU A 375 -11.02 44.42 4.28
CA LEU A 375 -10.07 43.31 4.35
C LEU A 375 -10.44 42.16 3.44
N ILE A 376 -11.71 41.76 3.43
CA ILE A 376 -12.19 40.66 2.57
C ILE A 376 -12.13 41.05 1.10
N SER A 377 -12.47 42.29 0.73
CA SER A 377 -12.41 42.73 -0.67
C SER A 377 -10.98 42.79 -1.23
N GLU A 378 -9.99 42.97 -0.36
CA GLU A 378 -8.56 42.92 -0.70
C GLU A 378 -7.96 41.49 -0.62
N GLY A 379 -8.81 40.48 -0.35
CA GLY A 379 -8.44 39.07 -0.41
C GLY A 379 -8.00 38.44 0.91
N PHE A 380 -8.10 39.15 2.04
CA PHE A 380 -7.79 38.60 3.37
C PHE A 380 -8.97 37.76 3.86
N ASN A 381 -8.73 36.48 4.15
CA ASN A 381 -9.76 35.55 4.62
C ASN A 381 -9.45 34.92 5.99
N SER A 382 -8.22 35.10 6.50
CA SER A 382 -7.77 34.51 7.77
C SER A 382 -7.05 35.52 8.64
N LEU A 383 -6.96 35.24 9.96
CA LEU A 383 -6.20 36.05 10.90
C LEU A 383 -4.69 35.96 10.66
N GLU A 384 -4.23 34.80 10.17
CA GLU A 384 -2.84 34.57 9.81
C GLU A 384 -2.39 35.49 8.67
N GLU A 385 -3.22 35.66 7.63
CA GLU A 385 -2.93 36.56 6.54
C GLU A 385 -2.79 37.99 7.03
N VAL A 386 -3.72 38.47 7.86
CA VAL A 386 -3.65 39.82 8.45
C VAL A 386 -2.43 39.99 9.35
N ALA A 387 -2.05 38.97 10.13
CA ALA A 387 -0.93 39.03 11.07
C ALA A 387 0.45 39.05 10.37
N TYR A 388 0.61 38.31 9.28
CA TYR A 388 1.92 37.99 8.71
C TYR A 388 2.19 38.56 7.33
N VAL A 389 1.18 39.03 6.60
CA VAL A 389 1.35 39.72 5.32
C VAL A 389 2.36 40.88 5.45
N PRO A 390 3.20 41.14 4.43
CA PRO A 390 4.12 42.28 4.43
C PRO A 390 3.40 43.61 4.65
N LEU A 391 3.98 44.49 5.48
CA LEU A 391 3.39 45.80 5.83
C LEU A 391 3.08 46.63 4.57
N GLN A 392 3.91 46.51 3.54
CA GLN A 392 3.77 47.25 2.30
C GLN A 392 2.50 46.91 1.52
N GLU A 393 2.11 45.65 1.51
CA GLU A 393 0.88 45.16 0.84
C GLU A 393 -0.38 45.72 1.52
N MET A 394 -0.40 45.72 2.88
CA MET A 394 -1.53 46.34 3.60
C MET A 394 -1.60 47.86 3.47
N LEU A 395 -0.46 48.54 3.25
CA LEU A 395 -0.41 49.98 3.01
C LEU A 395 -0.81 50.38 1.58
N GLU A 396 -0.91 49.43 0.64
CA GLU A 396 -1.48 49.68 -0.68
C GLU A 396 -3.00 49.84 -0.68
N ILE A 397 -3.64 49.43 0.44
CA ILE A 397 -5.08 49.62 0.64
C ILE A 397 -5.36 51.11 0.93
N GLU A 398 -6.06 51.79 0.01
CA GLU A 398 -6.28 53.25 0.10
C GLU A 398 -6.92 53.75 1.42
N SER A 399 -7.64 52.83 2.12
CA SER A 399 -8.38 53.14 3.34
C SER A 399 -7.56 52.98 4.63
N PHE A 400 -6.33 52.47 4.56
CA PHE A 400 -5.51 52.13 5.74
C PHE A 400 -4.27 53.01 5.82
N ASP A 401 -4.06 53.61 7.01
CA ASP A 401 -2.81 54.24 7.34
C ASP A 401 -1.87 53.33 8.13
N GLU A 402 -0.62 53.75 8.31
CA GLU A 402 0.42 52.92 8.97
C GLU A 402 0.04 52.56 10.40
N ASP A 403 -0.65 53.45 11.13
CA ASP A 403 -1.07 53.21 12.51
C ASP A 403 -2.18 52.14 12.56
N THR A 404 -3.18 52.23 11.66
CA THR A 404 -4.26 51.24 11.53
C THR A 404 -3.74 49.87 11.15
N VAL A 405 -2.84 49.78 10.18
CA VAL A 405 -2.23 48.49 9.75
C VAL A 405 -1.45 47.86 10.91
N ASN A 406 -0.64 48.65 11.63
CA ASN A 406 0.11 48.11 12.76
C ASN A 406 -0.81 47.62 13.89
N GLU A 407 -1.92 48.32 14.14
CA GLU A 407 -2.90 47.92 15.14
C GLU A 407 -3.65 46.65 14.73
N LEU A 408 -4.11 46.54 13.49
CA LEU A 408 -4.75 45.33 12.97
C LEU A 408 -3.83 44.11 13.06
N ARG A 409 -2.57 44.25 12.66
CA ARG A 409 -1.57 43.16 12.75
C ARG A 409 -1.27 42.77 14.20
N ALA A 410 -1.22 43.75 15.13
CA ALA A 410 -1.03 43.45 16.55
C ALA A 410 -2.23 42.68 17.11
N ARG A 411 -3.45 43.13 16.83
CA ARG A 411 -4.68 42.44 17.25
C ARG A 411 -4.79 41.05 16.64
N ALA A 412 -4.45 40.87 15.38
CA ALA A 412 -4.44 39.55 14.71
C ALA A 412 -3.45 38.58 15.40
N LYS A 413 -2.23 39.06 15.75
CA LYS A 413 -1.25 38.26 16.48
C LYS A 413 -1.71 37.87 17.87
N ASP A 414 -2.29 38.82 18.60
CA ASP A 414 -2.82 38.58 19.92
C ASP A 414 -4.01 37.62 19.90
N ALA A 415 -4.87 37.75 18.90
CA ALA A 415 -5.98 36.84 18.70
C ALA A 415 -5.49 35.38 18.36
N LEU A 416 -4.52 35.24 17.47
CA LEU A 416 -3.90 33.96 17.16
C LEU A 416 -3.24 33.32 18.38
N LEU A 417 -2.47 34.11 19.15
CA LEU A 417 -1.85 33.62 20.38
C LEU A 417 -2.90 33.16 21.39
N THR A 418 -3.98 33.92 21.54
CA THR A 418 -5.10 33.59 22.45
C THR A 418 -5.78 32.29 22.01
N MET A 419 -5.98 32.09 20.70
CA MET A 419 -6.55 30.88 20.16
C MET A 419 -5.60 29.69 20.35
N GLU A 420 -4.30 29.86 20.15
CA GLU A 420 -3.30 28.82 20.38
C GLU A 420 -3.23 28.39 21.84
N ILE A 421 -3.24 29.36 22.79
CA ILE A 421 -3.29 29.07 24.25
C ILE A 421 -4.59 28.29 24.57
N ALA A 422 -5.74 28.75 24.08
CA ALA A 422 -7.01 28.10 24.35
C ALA A 422 -7.03 26.65 23.78
N ARG A 423 -6.38 26.44 22.64
CA ARG A 423 -6.21 25.12 22.05
C ARG A 423 -5.28 24.23 22.87
N GLU A 424 -4.17 24.77 23.37
CA GLU A 424 -3.28 24.02 24.26
C GLU A 424 -3.99 23.64 25.57
N GLU A 425 -4.74 24.58 26.18
CA GLU A 425 -5.56 24.31 27.36
C GLU A 425 -6.62 23.24 27.08
N SER A 426 -7.32 23.33 25.97
CA SER A 426 -8.32 22.32 25.53
C SER A 426 -7.70 20.93 25.35
N VAL A 427 -6.50 20.85 24.76
CA VAL A 427 -5.76 19.60 24.65
C VAL A 427 -5.30 19.09 26.02
N GLU A 428 -4.90 19.97 26.95
CA GLU A 428 -4.52 19.56 28.31
C GLU A 428 -5.70 19.00 29.12
N GLU A 429 -6.91 19.43 28.85
CA GLU A 429 -8.16 18.91 29.46
C GLU A 429 -8.54 17.53 29.00
N VAL A 430 -7.97 17.05 27.89
CA VAL A 430 -8.23 15.70 27.38
C VAL A 430 -7.79 14.63 28.38
N SER A 431 -8.69 13.75 28.73
CA SER A 431 -8.46 12.66 29.70
C SER A 431 -7.34 11.71 29.25
N GLN A 432 -6.62 11.15 30.22
CA GLN A 432 -5.56 10.18 29.95
C GLN A 432 -6.07 8.96 29.20
N ASP A 433 -7.27 8.50 29.52
CA ASP A 433 -7.91 7.33 28.90
C ASP A 433 -8.18 7.53 27.39
N LEU A 434 -8.44 8.77 26.96
CA LEU A 434 -8.59 9.11 25.56
C LEU A 434 -7.22 9.19 24.87
N ARG A 435 -6.22 9.80 25.54
CA ARG A 435 -4.85 9.89 24.98
C ARG A 435 -4.18 8.54 24.75
N ASP A 436 -4.45 7.58 25.63
CA ASP A 436 -3.87 6.22 25.57
C ASP A 436 -4.62 5.29 24.58
N LEU A 437 -5.68 5.78 23.93
CA LEU A 437 -6.46 4.98 22.98
C LEU A 437 -5.63 4.71 21.71
N GLU A 438 -5.43 3.43 21.41
CA GLU A 438 -4.67 3.00 20.24
C GLU A 438 -5.32 3.46 18.92
N GLY A 439 -4.59 4.20 18.12
CA GLY A 439 -5.04 4.76 16.83
C GLY A 439 -5.27 6.27 16.86
N LEU A 440 -5.14 6.93 18.01
CA LEU A 440 -5.15 8.40 18.10
C LEU A 440 -3.72 8.94 17.98
N THR A 441 -3.56 9.90 17.06
CA THR A 441 -2.34 10.70 16.95
C THR A 441 -2.50 12.02 17.71
N PRO A 442 -1.40 12.70 18.09
CA PRO A 442 -1.49 14.02 18.73
C PRO A 442 -2.33 15.03 17.95
N GLU A 443 -2.27 14.99 16.63
CA GLU A 443 -3.06 15.86 15.75
C GLU A 443 -4.57 15.53 15.82
N LEU A 444 -4.92 14.25 15.92
CA LEU A 444 -6.31 13.83 16.07
C LEU A 444 -6.85 14.20 17.46
N ILE A 445 -6.04 14.08 18.50
CA ILE A 445 -6.41 14.48 19.86
C ILE A 445 -6.70 15.98 19.89
N ALA A 446 -5.89 16.81 19.23
CA ALA A 446 -6.13 18.24 19.13
C ALA A 446 -7.46 18.56 18.41
N LYS A 447 -7.73 17.92 17.28
CA LYS A 447 -9.00 18.08 16.55
C LYS A 447 -10.22 17.64 17.37
N LEU A 448 -10.10 16.57 18.14
CA LEU A 448 -11.17 16.09 19.03
C LEU A 448 -11.41 17.08 20.17
N ALA A 449 -10.33 17.61 20.78
CA ALA A 449 -10.42 18.61 21.82
C ALA A 449 -11.08 19.90 21.32
N ASP A 450 -10.69 20.38 20.12
CA ASP A 450 -11.30 21.53 19.44
C ASP A 450 -12.80 21.32 19.19
N GLY A 451 -13.21 20.07 18.93
CA GLY A 451 -14.63 19.66 18.78
C GLY A 451 -15.36 19.42 20.09
N GLY A 452 -14.73 19.66 21.25
CA GLY A 452 -15.32 19.47 22.58
C GLY A 452 -15.34 18.02 23.07
N VAL A 453 -14.54 17.12 22.46
CA VAL A 453 -14.41 15.71 22.82
C VAL A 453 -13.18 15.56 23.74
N HIS A 454 -13.41 15.50 25.03
CA HIS A 454 -12.33 15.47 26.04
C HIS A 454 -12.18 14.11 26.72
N THR A 455 -13.17 13.25 26.64
CA THR A 455 -13.16 11.94 27.29
C THR A 455 -13.39 10.81 26.31
N ARG A 456 -13.00 9.59 26.72
CA ARG A 456 -13.26 8.38 25.92
C ARG A 456 -14.76 8.13 25.75
N ASP A 457 -15.58 8.51 26.73
CA ASP A 457 -17.03 8.39 26.64
C ASP A 457 -17.62 9.37 25.62
N ASP A 458 -17.13 10.62 25.57
CA ASP A 458 -17.55 11.59 24.56
C ASP A 458 -17.28 11.06 23.15
N LEU A 459 -16.09 10.46 22.91
CA LEU A 459 -15.76 9.84 21.64
C LEU A 459 -16.67 8.63 21.33
N ALA A 460 -17.02 7.85 22.36
CA ALA A 460 -17.89 6.69 22.20
C ALA A 460 -19.35 7.08 21.86
N ASP A 461 -19.79 8.25 22.29
CA ASP A 461 -21.15 8.77 22.04
C ASP A 461 -21.34 9.38 20.65
N LEU A 462 -20.25 9.79 19.97
CA LEU A 462 -20.31 10.38 18.64
C LEU A 462 -20.89 9.42 17.59
N ALA A 463 -21.56 10.01 16.61
CA ALA A 463 -21.93 9.33 15.37
C ALA A 463 -20.72 9.29 14.40
N ILE A 464 -20.74 8.35 13.44
CA ILE A 464 -19.63 8.15 12.50
C ILE A 464 -19.42 9.40 11.62
N ASP A 465 -20.50 9.98 11.14
CA ASP A 465 -20.55 11.19 10.35
C ASP A 465 -20.00 12.40 11.12
N GLU A 466 -20.38 12.57 12.39
CA GLU A 466 -19.84 13.63 13.26
C GLU A 466 -18.33 13.50 13.45
N LEU A 467 -17.82 12.30 13.71
CA LEU A 467 -16.38 12.06 13.85
C LEU A 467 -15.62 12.27 12.55
N THR A 468 -16.21 11.88 11.42
CA THR A 468 -15.63 12.11 10.09
C THR A 468 -15.52 13.60 9.77
N ASP A 469 -16.56 14.37 10.09
CA ASP A 469 -16.59 15.82 9.89
C ASP A 469 -15.55 16.54 10.78
N LEU A 470 -15.38 16.12 12.04
CA LEU A 470 -14.43 16.70 12.99
C LEU A 470 -12.98 16.38 12.64
N THR A 471 -12.69 15.14 12.24
CA THR A 471 -11.31 14.66 12.08
C THR A 471 -10.83 14.65 10.64
N GLY A 472 -11.75 14.60 9.67
CA GLY A 472 -11.44 14.40 8.25
C GLY A 472 -10.99 12.97 7.89
N GLN A 473 -11.20 12.00 8.79
CA GLN A 473 -10.87 10.60 8.56
C GLN A 473 -11.90 9.89 7.67
N SER A 474 -11.53 8.68 7.17
CA SER A 474 -12.49 7.84 6.45
C SER A 474 -13.58 7.29 7.38
N GLU A 475 -14.76 6.98 6.84
CA GLU A 475 -15.85 6.33 7.60
C GLU A 475 -15.41 5.02 8.26
N GLU A 476 -14.50 4.26 7.63
CA GLU A 476 -14.00 2.99 8.16
C GLU A 476 -13.08 3.22 9.38
N ASP A 477 -12.20 4.22 9.33
CA ASP A 477 -11.30 4.58 10.42
C ASP A 477 -12.08 5.21 11.58
N ALA A 478 -13.01 6.11 11.29
CA ALA A 478 -13.90 6.71 12.28
C ALA A 478 -14.72 5.64 13.02
N LYS A 479 -15.28 4.70 12.29
CA LYS A 479 -16.00 3.55 12.88
C LYS A 479 -15.10 2.68 13.76
N ALA A 480 -13.88 2.42 13.33
CA ALA A 480 -12.91 1.63 14.10
C ALA A 480 -12.55 2.32 15.42
N LEU A 481 -12.35 3.64 15.40
CA LEU A 481 -12.05 4.44 16.60
C LEU A 481 -13.23 4.46 17.58
N ILE A 482 -14.46 4.70 17.12
CA ILE A 482 -15.66 4.67 17.95
C ILE A 482 -15.84 3.28 18.58
N MET A 483 -15.64 2.20 17.81
CA MET A 483 -15.76 0.85 18.35
C MET A 483 -14.71 0.57 19.43
N LYS A 484 -13.46 1.00 19.26
CA LYS A 484 -12.42 0.91 20.28
C LYS A 484 -12.75 1.76 21.52
N ALA A 485 -13.29 2.95 21.32
CA ALA A 485 -13.76 3.78 22.44
C ALA A 485 -14.86 3.09 23.26
N ARG A 486 -15.78 2.37 22.61
CA ARG A 486 -16.88 1.64 23.24
C ARG A 486 -16.49 0.33 23.91
N GLU A 487 -15.33 -0.22 23.66
CA GLU A 487 -14.88 -1.51 24.26
C GLU A 487 -14.97 -1.51 25.79
N HIS A 488 -14.67 -0.39 26.45
CA HIS A 488 -14.73 -0.31 27.93
C HIS A 488 -16.15 -0.44 28.47
N TRP A 489 -17.20 -0.14 27.68
CA TRP A 489 -18.61 -0.31 28.10
C TRP A 489 -18.97 -1.81 28.21
N PHE A 490 -18.28 -2.67 27.51
CA PHE A 490 -18.52 -4.10 27.49
C PHE A 490 -17.56 -4.88 28.42
N ALA A 491 -16.43 -4.29 28.78
CA ALA A 491 -15.44 -4.92 29.68
C ALA A 491 -15.88 -5.06 31.14
N GLY A 492 -17.01 -4.47 31.54
CA GLY A 492 -17.59 -4.56 32.88
C GLY A 492 -18.73 -5.55 33.05
N GLN A 493 -19.01 -6.39 32.05
CA GLN A 493 -20.15 -7.35 32.06
C GLN A 493 -19.72 -8.83 32.11
N GLU A 494 -18.44 -9.13 32.42
CA GLU A 494 -18.00 -10.49 32.75
C GLU A 494 -17.82 -10.72 34.26
#